data_24202dbd4b6bb5f7cd9f92a037aac9be
#
_entry.id   24202dbd4b6bb5f7cd9f92a037aac9be
#
_cell.length_a   1.000
_cell.length_b   1.000
_cell.length_c   1.000
_cell.angle_alpha   90.00
_cell.angle_beta   90.00
_cell.angle_gamma   90.00
#
_symmetry.space_group_name_H-M   'P 1'
#
loop_
_entity.id
_entity.type
_entity.pdbx_description
1 polymer ?
#
loop_
_entity_poly.entity_id
_entity_poly.type
_entity_poly.pdbx_seq_one_letter_code
_entity_poly.pdbx_strand_id
1 'polypeptide(L)'
;MPAIKWRGVLIAGLTLAAVATPVAAQERELLTLDEALGRTGVVAEPANTELNPRIVGPRAEAEAAQALVGQARLRPNPEISLEVENIAGSGAFSGLSATEYTLAVGQRLELGGKRGTRVEAARAQAQLADLRADLAGAELGFLVRERYVAAAAAASRVELALDVVERNEELARIAGLLVEVGREPPLRALRAEAALAEAQAELQAAEATSLAARTALASLWGDQGAPPLVPSRSAGPRPVPTCGRVVRNPRTAMPVPFWSVSRSRFPS
;
A
#
# COMPACT_ATOMS: atom_id res chain seq x y z
N MET A 1 29.97 -27.10 -78.82
CA MET A 1 29.64 -25.73 -78.32
C MET A 1 28.21 -25.75 -77.86
N PRO A 2 27.92 -25.80 -76.59
CA PRO A 2 26.52 -25.74 -76.04
C PRO A 2 26.17 -24.34 -75.59
N ALA A 3 24.95 -23.92 -75.93
CA ALA A 3 24.35 -22.63 -75.64
C ALA A 3 23.92 -22.51 -74.19
N ILE A 4 24.37 -21.44 -73.51
CA ILE A 4 23.97 -21.07 -72.19
C ILE A 4 22.62 -20.38 -72.18
N LYS A 5 21.59 -21.01 -71.57
CA LYS A 5 20.26 -20.43 -71.34
C LYS A 5 20.30 -19.58 -70.08
N TRP A 6 20.10 -18.28 -70.22
CA TRP A 6 19.89 -17.36 -69.13
C TRP A 6 18.44 -17.52 -68.57
N ARG A 7 18.32 -18.02 -67.35
CA ARG A 7 17.03 -18.02 -66.59
C ARG A 7 16.93 -16.71 -65.83
N GLY A 8 15.93 -15.94 -66.17
CA GLY A 8 15.64 -14.67 -65.53
C GLY A 8 15.31 -14.86 -64.03
N VAL A 9 16.01 -14.09 -63.21
CA VAL A 9 15.74 -13.96 -61.75
C VAL A 9 14.66 -12.87 -61.61
N LEU A 10 13.45 -13.29 -61.24
CA LEU A 10 12.39 -12.39 -60.79
C LEU A 10 12.75 -11.88 -59.39
N ILE A 11 13.13 -10.59 -59.31
CA ILE A 11 13.28 -9.88 -58.03
C ILE A 11 11.87 -9.52 -57.56
N ALA A 12 11.33 -10.30 -56.63
CA ALA A 12 10.11 -9.96 -55.91
C ALA A 12 10.42 -8.80 -54.97
N GLY A 13 9.97 -7.60 -55.28
CA GLY A 13 10.05 -6.43 -54.42
C GLY A 13 9.15 -6.64 -53.18
N LEU A 14 9.77 -6.87 -52.02
CA LEU A 14 9.10 -6.90 -50.73
C LEU A 14 8.80 -5.46 -50.31
N THR A 15 7.61 -4.95 -50.59
CA THR A 15 7.12 -3.70 -50.05
C THR A 15 6.81 -3.87 -48.57
N LEU A 16 7.73 -3.40 -47.72
CA LEU A 16 7.54 -3.30 -46.29
C LEU A 16 6.48 -2.23 -46.00
N ALA A 17 5.21 -2.62 -45.91
CA ALA A 17 4.15 -1.76 -45.40
C ALA A 17 4.41 -1.51 -43.92
N ALA A 18 4.95 -0.33 -43.58
CA ALA A 18 5.01 0.16 -42.22
C ALA A 18 3.57 0.34 -41.73
N VAL A 19 3.07 -0.64 -41.00
CA VAL A 19 1.84 -0.51 -40.21
C VAL A 19 2.17 0.47 -39.07
N ALA A 20 1.88 1.74 -39.28
CA ALA A 20 1.81 2.73 -38.24
C ALA A 20 0.63 2.33 -37.34
N THR A 21 0.92 1.53 -36.29
CA THR A 21 -0.04 1.35 -35.19
C THR A 21 -0.27 2.74 -34.60
N PRO A 22 -1.52 3.23 -34.56
CA PRO A 22 -1.80 4.45 -33.81
C PRO A 22 -1.38 4.14 -32.37
N VAL A 23 -0.39 4.85 -31.87
CA VAL A 23 -0.16 4.96 -30.43
C VAL A 23 -1.45 5.58 -29.91
N ALA A 24 -2.38 4.72 -29.48
CA ALA A 24 -3.54 5.16 -28.74
C ALA A 24 -2.95 5.96 -27.58
N ALA A 25 -3.19 7.27 -27.60
CA ALA A 25 -2.98 8.10 -26.44
C ALA A 25 -3.84 7.45 -25.36
N GLN A 26 -3.19 6.64 -24.50
CA GLN A 26 -3.85 6.14 -23.30
C GLN A 26 -4.33 7.40 -22.61
N GLU A 27 -5.65 7.63 -22.63
CA GLU A 27 -6.28 8.58 -21.72
C GLU A 27 -5.73 8.21 -20.35
N ARG A 28 -4.85 9.06 -19.84
CA ARG A 28 -4.23 8.84 -18.53
C ARG A 28 -5.36 8.91 -17.54
N GLU A 29 -5.90 7.75 -17.22
CA GLU A 29 -6.98 7.59 -16.26
C GLU A 29 -6.51 8.22 -14.94
N LEU A 30 -7.26 9.24 -14.51
CA LEU A 30 -6.92 10.01 -13.31
C LEU A 30 -7.12 9.12 -12.10
N LEU A 31 -6.04 8.85 -11.37
CA LEU A 31 -6.06 7.97 -10.21
C LEU A 31 -6.94 8.55 -9.10
N THR A 32 -7.97 7.81 -8.73
CA THR A 32 -8.84 8.11 -7.58
C THR A 32 -8.32 7.44 -6.31
N LEU A 33 -8.81 7.87 -5.14
CA LEU A 33 -8.44 7.23 -3.88
C LEU A 33 -8.90 5.77 -3.81
N ASP A 34 -10.11 5.47 -4.30
CA ASP A 34 -10.65 4.11 -4.27
C ASP A 34 -9.85 3.18 -5.18
N GLU A 35 -9.43 3.66 -6.34
CA GLU A 35 -8.56 2.94 -7.24
C GLU A 35 -7.16 2.71 -6.63
N ALA A 36 -6.59 3.71 -5.95
CA ALA A 36 -5.32 3.57 -5.24
C ALA A 36 -5.40 2.51 -4.13
N LEU A 37 -6.51 2.46 -3.39
CA LEU A 37 -6.77 1.43 -2.39
C LEU A 37 -6.96 0.04 -3.02
N GLY A 38 -7.63 -0.03 -4.18
CA GLY A 38 -7.79 -1.27 -4.94
C GLY A 38 -6.45 -1.83 -5.42
N ARG A 39 -5.58 -0.99 -5.98
CA ARG A 39 -4.24 -1.39 -6.47
C ARG A 39 -3.32 -1.96 -5.37
N THR A 40 -3.53 -1.58 -4.12
CA THR A 40 -2.76 -2.12 -2.99
C THR A 40 -3.33 -3.42 -2.42
N GLY A 41 -4.49 -3.89 -2.88
CA GLY A 41 -5.15 -5.09 -2.38
C GLY A 41 -5.75 -4.94 -0.98
N VAL A 42 -5.88 -3.72 -0.46
CA VAL A 42 -6.54 -3.44 0.83
C VAL A 42 -8.05 -3.63 0.71
N VAL A 43 -8.63 -3.22 -0.40
CA VAL A 43 -10.04 -3.47 -0.74
C VAL A 43 -10.04 -4.60 -1.78
N ALA A 44 -10.25 -5.83 -1.32
CA ALA A 44 -10.21 -6.99 -2.18
C ALA A 44 -11.45 -7.06 -3.07
N GLU A 45 -11.27 -6.82 -4.37
CA GLU A 45 -12.00 -7.59 -5.38
C GLU A 45 -11.13 -8.81 -5.72
N PRO A 46 -11.65 -10.06 -5.63
CA PRO A 46 -10.83 -11.27 -5.55
C PRO A 46 -10.20 -11.74 -6.85
N ALA A 47 -10.20 -10.98 -7.93
CA ALA A 47 -9.95 -11.61 -9.23
C ALA A 47 -8.51 -11.50 -9.78
N ASN A 48 -7.69 -10.48 -9.50
CA ASN A 48 -6.37 -10.34 -10.18
C ASN A 48 -5.33 -9.45 -9.49
N THR A 49 -5.45 -9.13 -8.23
CA THR A 49 -4.44 -8.27 -7.59
C THR A 49 -3.37 -9.14 -6.96
N GLU A 50 -2.15 -9.05 -7.46
CA GLU A 50 -0.97 -9.54 -6.74
C GLU A 50 -1.00 -8.89 -5.37
N LEU A 51 -1.22 -9.71 -4.34
CA LEU A 51 -1.35 -9.21 -2.98
C LEU A 51 -0.07 -8.49 -2.58
N ASN A 52 -0.21 -7.29 -2.06
CA ASN A 52 0.92 -6.49 -1.59
C ASN A 52 1.73 -7.28 -0.55
N PRO A 53 3.07 -7.37 -0.68
CA PRO A 53 3.92 -8.12 0.26
C PRO A 53 3.69 -7.76 1.73
N ARG A 54 3.27 -6.52 2.02
CA ARG A 54 2.95 -6.06 3.38
C ARG A 54 1.73 -6.74 3.98
N ILE A 55 0.84 -7.29 3.15
CA ILE A 55 -0.36 -8.04 3.58
C ILE A 55 -0.11 -9.53 3.51
N VAL A 56 0.66 -10.00 2.53
CA VAL A 56 0.93 -11.43 2.30
C VAL A 56 1.61 -12.07 3.51
N GLY A 57 2.64 -11.43 4.06
CA GLY A 57 3.38 -11.94 5.22
C GLY A 57 2.47 -12.20 6.42
N PRO A 58 1.78 -11.18 6.97
CA PRO A 58 0.87 -11.35 8.10
C PRO A 58 -0.26 -12.35 7.85
N ARG A 59 -0.80 -12.44 6.63
CA ARG A 59 -1.81 -13.46 6.28
C ARG A 59 -1.24 -14.87 6.30
N ALA A 60 -0.05 -15.07 5.75
CA ALA A 60 0.63 -16.37 5.80
C ALA A 60 0.97 -16.79 7.24
N GLU A 61 1.34 -15.84 8.11
CA GLU A 61 1.54 -16.10 9.54
C GLU A 61 0.23 -16.52 10.23
N ALA A 62 -0.90 -15.90 9.89
CA ALA A 62 -2.20 -16.27 10.41
C ALA A 62 -2.59 -17.70 9.96
N GLU A 63 -2.42 -18.03 8.69
CA GLU A 63 -2.65 -19.39 8.16
C GLU A 63 -1.74 -20.42 8.85
N ALA A 64 -0.47 -20.12 9.04
CA ALA A 64 0.48 -20.98 9.74
C ALA A 64 0.05 -21.19 11.21
N ALA A 65 -0.39 -20.15 11.90
CA ALA A 65 -0.88 -20.25 13.27
C ALA A 65 -2.17 -21.10 13.36
N GLN A 66 -3.07 -21.00 12.38
CA GLN A 66 -4.25 -21.86 12.30
C GLN A 66 -3.87 -23.33 12.07
N ALA A 67 -2.87 -23.59 11.21
CA ALA A 67 -2.36 -24.96 11.00
C ALA A 67 -1.77 -25.56 12.30
N LEU A 68 -1.09 -24.73 13.12
CA LEU A 68 -0.55 -25.15 14.42
C LEU A 68 -1.65 -25.56 15.41
N VAL A 69 -2.86 -25.03 15.30
CA VAL A 69 -4.01 -25.53 16.11
C VAL A 69 -4.33 -26.98 15.76
N GLY A 70 -4.24 -27.35 14.48
CA GLY A 70 -4.37 -28.74 14.02
C GLY A 70 -3.32 -29.63 14.65
N GLN A 71 -2.04 -29.20 14.61
CA GLN A 71 -0.93 -29.91 15.22
C GLN A 71 -1.09 -30.06 16.73
N ALA A 72 -1.54 -28.99 17.42
CA ALA A 72 -1.76 -29.01 18.88
C ALA A 72 -2.83 -30.04 19.31
N ARG A 73 -3.73 -30.45 18.40
CA ARG A 73 -4.74 -31.48 18.65
C ARG A 73 -4.20 -32.92 18.55
N LEU A 74 -3.05 -33.10 17.92
CA LEU A 74 -2.48 -34.44 17.76
C LEU A 74 -2.03 -34.99 19.11
N ARG A 75 -2.17 -36.32 19.24
CA ARG A 75 -1.58 -37.07 20.36
C ARG A 75 -0.12 -37.36 20.06
N PRO A 76 0.76 -37.50 21.08
CA PRO A 76 2.10 -37.98 20.87
C PRO A 76 2.10 -39.35 20.17
N ASN A 77 3.00 -39.54 19.23
CA ASN A 77 3.13 -40.79 18.53
C ASN A 77 3.62 -41.90 19.48
N PRO A 78 3.23 -43.17 19.27
CA PRO A 78 3.86 -44.29 19.94
C PRO A 78 5.32 -44.43 19.45
N GLU A 79 6.20 -44.74 20.40
CA GLU A 79 7.60 -44.99 20.16
C GLU A 79 7.86 -46.51 20.24
N ILE A 80 8.58 -47.07 19.25
CA ILE A 80 9.03 -48.46 19.24
C ILE A 80 10.53 -48.41 19.36
N SER A 81 11.10 -49.04 20.39
CA SER A 81 12.52 -49.17 20.61
C SER A 81 12.94 -50.64 20.57
N LEU A 82 14.04 -50.90 19.88
CA LEU A 82 14.74 -52.17 19.88
C LEU A 82 16.11 -51.91 20.49
N GLU A 83 16.36 -52.52 21.62
CA GLU A 83 17.65 -52.48 22.28
C GLU A 83 18.33 -53.86 22.16
N VAL A 84 19.58 -53.84 21.76
CA VAL A 84 20.36 -55.06 21.60
C VAL A 84 21.61 -54.92 22.46
N GLU A 85 21.69 -55.77 23.47
CA GLU A 85 22.76 -55.76 24.47
C GLU A 85 23.68 -56.94 24.27
N ASN A 86 24.89 -56.90 24.85
CA ASN A 86 25.89 -58.00 24.88
C ASN A 86 26.33 -58.48 23.49
N ILE A 87 26.38 -57.58 22.49
CA ILE A 87 26.91 -57.86 21.15
C ILE A 87 28.47 -57.90 21.27
N ALA A 88 29.08 -59.05 20.92
CA ALA A 88 30.54 -59.21 20.87
C ALA A 88 31.24 -58.92 22.20
N GLY A 89 30.69 -59.32 23.32
CA GLY A 89 31.30 -59.27 24.63
C GLY A 89 32.52 -60.21 24.76
N SER A 90 33.26 -60.12 25.88
CA SER A 90 34.38 -60.99 26.22
C SER A 90 34.08 -61.87 27.41
N GLY A 91 34.80 -63.01 27.56
CA GLY A 91 34.57 -63.91 28.67
C GLY A 91 33.30 -64.75 28.55
N ALA A 92 32.48 -64.75 29.59
CA ALA A 92 31.22 -65.52 29.62
C ALA A 92 30.18 -64.98 28.62
N PHE A 93 30.34 -63.74 28.10
CA PHE A 93 29.48 -63.09 27.12
C PHE A 93 30.13 -63.05 25.73
N SER A 94 31.07 -63.93 25.42
CA SER A 94 31.73 -63.95 24.12
C SER A 94 30.81 -64.49 23.01
N GLY A 95 30.85 -63.85 21.86
CA GLY A 95 30.07 -64.22 20.67
C GLY A 95 28.59 -63.70 20.72
N LEU A 96 27.75 -64.25 19.87
CA LEU A 96 26.33 -63.87 19.75
C LEU A 96 25.42 -64.70 20.66
N SER A 97 25.91 -65.69 21.37
CA SER A 97 25.13 -66.59 22.23
C SER A 97 24.56 -65.91 23.49
N ALA A 98 25.16 -64.79 23.91
CA ALA A 98 24.73 -64.00 25.07
C ALA A 98 24.01 -62.69 24.65
N THR A 99 23.72 -62.51 23.36
CA THR A 99 23.04 -61.32 22.85
C THR A 99 21.59 -61.32 23.34
N GLU A 100 21.19 -60.20 23.97
CA GLU A 100 19.85 -59.99 24.46
C GLU A 100 19.15 -58.95 23.58
N TYR A 101 17.87 -59.19 23.20
CA TYR A 101 17.05 -58.32 22.40
C TYR A 101 15.87 -57.90 23.20
N THR A 102 15.73 -56.58 23.45
CA THR A 102 14.60 -56.00 24.10
C THR A 102 13.79 -55.18 23.14
N LEU A 103 12.54 -55.57 22.84
CA LEU A 103 11.61 -54.80 22.05
C LEU A 103 10.62 -54.13 23.01
N ALA A 104 10.60 -52.80 23.05
CA ALA A 104 9.66 -52.07 23.86
C ALA A 104 8.77 -51.17 22.98
N VAL A 105 7.49 -51.02 23.38
CA VAL A 105 6.54 -50.10 22.83
C VAL A 105 6.08 -49.15 23.89
N GLY A 106 6.36 -47.87 23.71
CA GLY A 106 5.98 -46.81 24.65
C GLY A 106 5.02 -45.81 24.01
N GLN A 107 4.01 -45.38 24.76
CA GLN A 107 3.18 -44.27 24.35
C GLN A 107 2.99 -43.30 25.51
N ARG A 108 3.30 -42.02 25.24
CA ARG A 108 3.09 -40.95 26.24
C ARG A 108 1.61 -40.61 26.31
N LEU A 109 1.01 -40.80 27.45
CA LEU A 109 -0.36 -40.43 27.76
C LEU A 109 -0.42 -39.04 28.39
N GLU A 110 -1.16 -38.12 27.80
CA GLU A 110 -1.39 -36.77 28.32
C GLU A 110 -2.61 -36.82 29.25
N LEU A 111 -2.38 -36.76 30.56
CA LEU A 111 -3.41 -36.73 31.61
C LEU A 111 -3.64 -35.29 32.09
N GLY A 112 -4.78 -35.06 32.81
CA GLY A 112 -5.06 -33.77 33.45
C GLY A 112 -5.38 -32.63 32.52
N GLY A 113 -5.95 -32.90 31.36
CA GLY A 113 -6.42 -31.84 30.41
C GLY A 113 -5.30 -31.12 29.64
N LYS A 114 -4.03 -31.53 29.73
CA LYS A 114 -2.86 -30.86 29.10
C LYS A 114 -3.04 -30.63 27.61
N ARG A 115 -3.67 -31.57 26.92
CA ARG A 115 -3.99 -31.43 25.50
C ARG A 115 -5.01 -30.30 25.27
N GLY A 116 -6.04 -30.18 26.10
CA GLY A 116 -7.04 -29.12 26.04
C GLY A 116 -6.40 -27.74 26.18
N THR A 117 -5.60 -27.53 27.19
CA THR A 117 -4.90 -26.25 27.43
C THR A 117 -3.92 -25.91 26.31
N ARG A 118 -3.21 -26.91 25.76
CA ARG A 118 -2.35 -26.71 24.59
C ARG A 118 -3.15 -26.24 23.36
N VAL A 119 -4.30 -26.84 23.10
CA VAL A 119 -5.17 -26.45 22.00
C VAL A 119 -5.77 -25.06 22.21
N GLU A 120 -6.16 -24.71 23.42
CA GLU A 120 -6.65 -23.36 23.77
C GLU A 120 -5.57 -22.31 23.57
N ALA A 121 -4.35 -22.56 24.01
CA ALA A 121 -3.22 -21.67 23.78
C ALA A 121 -2.93 -21.46 22.28
N ALA A 122 -2.95 -22.56 21.48
CA ALA A 122 -2.76 -22.46 20.03
C ALA A 122 -3.90 -21.69 19.36
N ARG A 123 -5.14 -21.83 19.80
CA ARG A 123 -6.27 -21.04 19.29
C ARG A 123 -6.12 -19.55 19.59
N ALA A 124 -5.71 -19.22 20.83
CA ALA A 124 -5.46 -17.82 21.20
C ALA A 124 -4.34 -17.21 20.35
N GLN A 125 -3.29 -17.98 20.05
CA GLN A 125 -2.21 -17.54 19.15
C GLN A 125 -2.71 -17.33 17.70
N ALA A 126 -3.56 -18.23 17.19
CA ALA A 126 -4.16 -18.08 15.86
C ALA A 126 -5.04 -16.82 15.78
N GLN A 127 -5.89 -16.57 16.79
CA GLN A 127 -6.69 -15.34 16.87
C GLN A 127 -5.81 -14.08 16.91
N LEU A 128 -4.70 -14.11 17.65
CA LEU A 128 -3.76 -12.99 17.68
C LEU A 128 -3.11 -12.76 16.32
N ALA A 129 -2.76 -13.83 15.60
CA ALA A 129 -2.19 -13.73 14.25
C ALA A 129 -3.21 -13.19 13.24
N ASP A 130 -4.48 -13.60 13.30
CA ASP A 130 -5.57 -13.06 12.49
C ASP A 130 -5.74 -11.54 12.71
N LEU A 131 -5.80 -11.11 13.98
CA LEU A 131 -5.90 -9.69 14.32
C LEU A 131 -4.69 -8.87 13.83
N ARG A 132 -3.49 -9.45 13.85
CA ARG A 132 -2.29 -8.80 13.28
C ARG A 132 -2.37 -8.65 11.77
N ALA A 133 -2.93 -9.64 11.08
CA ALA A 133 -3.15 -9.56 9.64
C ALA A 133 -4.18 -8.46 9.29
N ASP A 134 -5.26 -8.35 10.06
CA ASP A 134 -6.26 -7.28 9.91
C ASP A 134 -5.65 -5.90 10.16
N LEU A 135 -4.84 -5.78 11.21
CA LEU A 135 -4.13 -4.53 11.54
C LEU A 135 -3.18 -4.11 10.41
N ALA A 136 -2.39 -5.04 9.86
CA ALA A 136 -1.50 -4.75 8.73
C ALA A 136 -2.27 -4.24 7.50
N GLY A 137 -3.44 -4.80 7.22
CA GLY A 137 -4.34 -4.29 6.18
C GLY A 137 -4.83 -2.86 6.45
N ALA A 138 -5.25 -2.59 7.69
CA ALA A 138 -5.71 -1.27 8.09
C ALA A 138 -4.59 -0.21 8.04
N GLU A 139 -3.39 -0.56 8.49
CA GLU A 139 -2.20 0.30 8.43
C GLU A 139 -1.80 0.63 6.99
N LEU A 140 -1.81 -0.36 6.09
CA LEU A 140 -1.57 -0.11 4.67
C LEU A 140 -2.64 0.81 4.08
N GLY A 141 -3.91 0.59 4.40
CA GLY A 141 -5.00 1.45 3.94
C GLY A 141 -4.88 2.89 4.46
N PHE A 142 -4.42 3.08 5.69
CA PHE A 142 -4.12 4.40 6.23
C PHE A 142 -2.96 5.06 5.48
N LEU A 143 -1.86 4.34 5.26
CA LEU A 143 -0.68 4.84 4.54
C LEU A 143 -1.02 5.26 3.11
N VAL A 144 -1.86 4.50 2.40
CA VAL A 144 -2.33 4.86 1.05
C VAL A 144 -3.09 6.18 1.08
N ARG A 145 -4.01 6.36 2.03
CA ARG A 145 -4.78 7.60 2.18
C ARG A 145 -3.88 8.79 2.47
N GLU A 146 -2.93 8.64 3.39
CA GLU A 146 -1.95 9.67 3.74
C GLU A 146 -1.14 10.10 2.52
N ARG A 147 -0.57 9.15 1.78
CA ARG A 147 0.23 9.42 0.58
C ARG A 147 -0.59 10.02 -0.56
N TYR A 148 -1.82 9.57 -0.73
CA TYR A 148 -2.74 10.13 -1.71
C TYR A 148 -3.06 11.59 -1.42
N VAL A 149 -3.41 11.93 -0.17
CA VAL A 149 -3.69 13.31 0.24
C VAL A 149 -2.46 14.20 0.09
N ALA A 150 -1.28 13.71 0.47
CA ALA A 150 -0.03 14.44 0.29
C ALA A 150 0.27 14.73 -1.20
N ALA A 151 0.05 13.73 -2.07
CA ALA A 151 0.25 13.88 -3.50
C ALA A 151 -0.79 14.83 -4.14
N ALA A 152 -2.05 14.77 -3.73
CA ALA A 152 -3.10 15.69 -4.17
C ALA A 152 -2.82 17.14 -3.72
N ALA A 153 -2.36 17.33 -2.48
CA ALA A 153 -1.96 18.65 -1.97
C ALA A 153 -0.75 19.22 -2.73
N ALA A 154 0.23 18.37 -3.06
CA ALA A 154 1.38 18.79 -3.86
C ALA A 154 0.97 19.18 -5.29
N ALA A 155 0.02 18.46 -5.90
CA ALA A 155 -0.53 18.83 -7.22
C ALA A 155 -1.23 20.20 -7.18
N SER A 156 -2.05 20.47 -6.13
CA SER A 156 -2.70 21.77 -5.97
C SER A 156 -1.71 22.93 -5.77
N ARG A 157 -0.54 22.66 -5.15
CA ARG A 157 0.52 23.66 -5.04
C ARG A 157 1.14 24.01 -6.39
N VAL A 158 1.29 23.03 -7.30
CA VAL A 158 1.75 23.30 -8.66
C VAL A 158 0.77 24.22 -9.39
N GLU A 159 -0.56 23.94 -9.31
CA GLU A 159 -1.57 24.82 -9.91
C GLU A 159 -1.48 26.26 -9.38
N LEU A 160 -1.33 26.41 -8.05
CA LEU A 160 -1.16 27.72 -7.43
C LEU A 160 0.11 28.43 -7.90
N ALA A 161 1.23 27.70 -7.97
CA ALA A 161 2.51 28.26 -8.43
C ALA A 161 2.43 28.71 -9.90
N LEU A 162 1.74 27.97 -10.77
CA LEU A 162 1.45 28.37 -12.15
C LEU A 162 0.67 29.69 -12.20
N ASP A 163 -0.41 29.83 -11.41
CA ASP A 163 -1.18 31.07 -11.33
C ASP A 163 -0.31 32.26 -10.87
N VAL A 164 0.65 32.01 -9.96
CA VAL A 164 1.59 33.05 -9.48
C VAL A 164 2.57 33.45 -10.56
N VAL A 165 3.11 32.50 -11.32
CA VAL A 165 4.02 32.80 -12.46
C VAL A 165 3.29 33.64 -13.49
N GLU A 166 2.08 33.25 -13.93
CA GLU A 166 1.29 33.98 -14.93
C GLU A 166 1.06 35.45 -14.51
N ARG A 167 0.74 35.69 -13.24
CA ARG A 167 0.55 37.05 -12.70
C ARG A 167 1.85 37.85 -12.68
N ASN A 168 2.98 37.23 -12.30
CA ASN A 168 4.27 37.92 -12.27
C ASN A 168 4.78 38.20 -13.69
N GLU A 169 4.49 37.35 -14.68
CA GLU A 169 4.79 37.59 -16.09
C GLU A 169 4.07 38.85 -16.59
N GLU A 170 2.77 38.96 -16.31
CA GLU A 170 2.00 40.14 -16.69
C GLU A 170 2.49 41.41 -15.99
N LEU A 171 2.82 41.33 -14.68
CA LEU A 171 3.39 42.46 -13.92
C LEU A 171 4.75 42.89 -14.48
N ALA A 172 5.63 41.96 -14.83
CA ALA A 172 6.93 42.24 -15.42
C ALA A 172 6.77 42.91 -16.80
N ARG A 173 5.85 42.42 -17.62
CA ARG A 173 5.52 42.99 -18.92
C ARG A 173 5.03 44.45 -18.81
N ILE A 174 4.07 44.70 -17.87
CA ILE A 174 3.52 46.04 -17.62
C ILE A 174 4.63 46.98 -17.10
N ALA A 175 5.48 46.53 -16.15
CA ALA A 175 6.54 47.32 -15.61
C ALA A 175 7.57 47.70 -16.67
N GLY A 176 7.94 46.77 -17.58
CA GLY A 176 8.81 47.02 -18.73
C GLY A 176 8.26 48.12 -19.64
N LEU A 177 7.00 48.01 -20.03
CA LEU A 177 6.32 49.01 -20.88
C LEU A 177 6.31 50.42 -20.21
N LEU A 178 6.05 50.50 -18.91
CA LEU A 178 6.03 51.77 -18.20
C LEU A 178 7.42 52.42 -18.11
N VAL A 179 8.47 51.62 -18.04
CA VAL A 179 9.86 52.09 -18.08
C VAL A 179 10.22 52.57 -19.47
N GLU A 180 9.85 51.83 -20.55
CA GLU A 180 10.10 52.20 -21.93
C GLU A 180 9.47 53.56 -22.31
N VAL A 181 8.25 53.81 -21.81
CA VAL A 181 7.60 55.13 -22.04
C VAL A 181 8.01 56.23 -21.07
N GLY A 182 9.02 55.95 -20.21
CA GLY A 182 9.59 56.93 -19.28
C GLY A 182 8.70 57.32 -18.10
N ARG A 183 7.65 56.49 -17.80
CA ARG A 183 6.73 56.76 -16.68
C ARG A 183 7.18 56.17 -15.35
N GLU A 184 8.11 55.20 -15.39
CA GLU A 184 8.63 54.50 -14.20
C GLU A 184 10.16 54.38 -14.27
N PRO A 185 10.85 54.36 -13.11
CA PRO A 185 12.28 54.16 -13.08
C PRO A 185 12.69 52.73 -13.44
N PRO A 186 13.85 52.47 -14.08
CA PRO A 186 14.32 51.15 -14.48
C PRO A 186 14.35 50.13 -13.36
N LEU A 187 14.57 50.54 -12.13
CA LEU A 187 14.57 49.69 -10.95
C LEU A 187 13.23 48.94 -10.77
N ARG A 188 12.11 49.49 -11.27
CA ARG A 188 10.80 48.85 -11.15
C ARG A 188 10.69 47.63 -12.05
N ALA A 189 11.19 47.72 -13.27
CA ALA A 189 11.23 46.56 -14.18
C ALA A 189 12.14 45.44 -13.62
N LEU A 190 13.35 45.81 -13.13
CA LEU A 190 14.27 44.85 -12.53
C LEU A 190 13.67 44.12 -11.31
N ARG A 191 12.88 44.80 -10.47
CA ARG A 191 12.16 44.15 -9.34
C ARG A 191 11.08 43.22 -9.81
N ALA A 192 10.34 43.57 -10.85
CA ALA A 192 9.29 42.72 -11.39
C ALA A 192 9.88 41.46 -12.07
N GLU A 193 11.01 41.61 -12.78
CA GLU A 193 11.75 40.49 -13.38
C GLU A 193 12.32 39.57 -12.29
N ALA A 194 12.87 40.12 -11.19
CA ALA A 194 13.34 39.32 -10.08
C ALA A 194 12.20 38.51 -9.40
N ALA A 195 11.02 39.14 -9.20
CA ALA A 195 9.84 38.45 -8.66
C ALA A 195 9.32 37.34 -9.61
N LEU A 196 9.39 37.55 -10.93
CA LEU A 196 9.08 36.52 -11.89
C LEU A 196 10.04 35.33 -11.80
N ALA A 197 11.38 35.62 -11.73
CA ALA A 197 12.38 34.56 -11.62
C ALA A 197 12.21 33.74 -10.33
N GLU A 198 11.86 34.40 -9.21
CA GLU A 198 11.53 33.72 -7.95
C GLU A 198 10.30 32.83 -8.09
N ALA A 199 9.21 33.33 -8.67
CA ALA A 199 8.00 32.55 -8.92
C ALA A 199 8.25 31.33 -9.81
N GLN A 200 9.07 31.45 -10.84
CA GLN A 200 9.47 30.34 -11.70
C GLN A 200 10.29 29.28 -10.96
N ALA A 201 11.20 29.70 -10.06
CA ALA A 201 11.95 28.78 -9.21
C ALA A 201 11.04 28.02 -8.22
N GLU A 202 10.06 28.72 -7.64
CA GLU A 202 9.05 28.08 -6.77
C GLU A 202 8.19 27.07 -7.53
N LEU A 203 7.80 27.36 -8.77
CA LEU A 203 7.07 26.43 -9.64
C LEU A 203 7.88 25.14 -9.86
N GLN A 204 9.15 25.26 -10.22
CA GLN A 204 10.02 24.09 -10.42
C GLN A 204 10.16 23.26 -9.14
N ALA A 205 10.27 23.89 -7.98
CA ALA A 205 10.32 23.20 -6.69
C ALA A 205 8.99 22.48 -6.37
N ALA A 206 7.85 23.12 -6.67
CA ALA A 206 6.53 22.52 -6.50
C ALA A 206 6.32 21.31 -7.43
N GLU A 207 6.75 21.40 -8.69
CA GLU A 207 6.69 20.30 -9.65
C GLU A 207 7.53 19.10 -9.21
N ALA A 208 8.78 19.33 -8.76
CA ALA A 208 9.64 18.29 -8.21
C ALA A 208 9.02 17.61 -6.98
N THR A 209 8.44 18.40 -6.08
CA THR A 209 7.73 17.88 -4.89
C THR A 209 6.50 17.05 -5.27
N SER A 210 5.72 17.50 -6.24
CA SER A 210 4.56 16.78 -6.75
C SER A 210 4.96 15.46 -7.40
N LEU A 211 6.02 15.44 -8.19
CA LEU A 211 6.57 14.22 -8.79
C LEU A 211 7.00 13.22 -7.71
N ALA A 212 7.79 13.68 -6.72
CA ALA A 212 8.24 12.84 -5.62
C ALA A 212 7.07 12.25 -4.81
N ALA A 213 6.06 13.05 -4.50
CA ALA A 213 4.88 12.59 -3.76
C ALA A 213 4.07 11.52 -4.54
N ARG A 214 3.91 11.70 -5.85
CA ARG A 214 3.23 10.71 -6.71
C ARG A 214 4.02 9.42 -6.85
N THR A 215 5.34 9.50 -6.98
CA THR A 215 6.22 8.33 -7.02
C THR A 215 6.19 7.58 -5.68
N ALA A 216 6.20 8.31 -4.55
CA ALA A 216 6.08 7.70 -3.23
C ALA A 216 4.73 7.00 -3.01
N LEU A 217 3.64 7.52 -3.59
CA LEU A 217 2.35 6.84 -3.60
C LEU A 217 2.40 5.55 -4.44
N ALA A 218 2.92 5.63 -5.68
CA ALA A 218 3.01 4.50 -6.61
C ALA A 218 3.86 3.35 -6.06
N SER A 219 4.91 3.66 -5.30
CA SER A 219 5.78 2.66 -4.67
C SER A 219 5.04 1.74 -3.67
N LEU A 220 3.84 2.12 -3.21
CA LEU A 220 3.04 1.28 -2.30
C LEU A 220 2.48 0.03 -2.96
N TRP A 221 2.31 0.02 -4.28
CA TRP A 221 1.90 -1.15 -5.05
C TRP A 221 2.97 -1.64 -6.04
N GLY A 222 4.22 -1.17 -5.86
CA GLY A 222 5.37 -1.65 -6.65
C GLY A 222 5.55 -0.97 -8.01
N ASP A 223 4.77 0.06 -8.33
CA ASP A 223 4.95 0.86 -9.55
C ASP A 223 6.05 1.91 -9.34
N GLN A 224 6.90 2.07 -10.35
CA GLN A 224 7.95 3.10 -10.37
C GLN A 224 7.50 4.37 -11.12
N GLY A 225 6.34 4.34 -11.75
CA GLY A 225 5.74 5.49 -12.43
C GLY A 225 5.15 6.51 -11.46
N ALA A 226 4.95 7.75 -11.93
CA ALA A 226 4.21 8.77 -11.22
C ALA A 226 2.80 8.88 -11.82
N PRO A 227 1.77 8.26 -11.22
CA PRO A 227 0.43 8.27 -11.76
C PRO A 227 -0.14 9.69 -11.83
N PRO A 228 -0.92 10.04 -12.85
CA PRO A 228 -1.65 11.29 -12.88
C PRO A 228 -2.75 11.24 -11.81
N LEU A 229 -2.79 12.25 -10.95
CA LEU A 229 -3.84 12.38 -9.93
C LEU A 229 -4.99 13.23 -10.47
N VAL A 230 -6.20 12.98 -9.94
CA VAL A 230 -7.33 13.90 -10.17
C VAL A 230 -6.97 15.27 -9.58
N PRO A 231 -6.91 16.35 -10.37
CA PRO A 231 -6.69 17.67 -9.81
C PRO A 231 -7.84 18.01 -8.84
N SER A 232 -7.51 18.56 -7.68
CA SER A 232 -8.49 18.89 -6.63
C SER A 232 -9.53 19.93 -7.04
N ARG A 233 -9.34 20.58 -8.19
CA ARG A 233 -10.25 21.60 -8.75
C ARG A 233 -11.66 21.11 -9.09
N SER A 234 -11.90 19.79 -9.16
CA SER A 234 -13.25 19.26 -9.36
C SER A 234 -14.16 19.34 -8.11
N ALA A 235 -13.58 19.56 -6.95
CA ALA A 235 -14.34 19.97 -5.77
C ALA A 235 -14.48 21.50 -5.79
N GLY A 236 -15.40 22.01 -6.61
CA GLY A 236 -15.88 23.39 -6.46
C GLY A 236 -16.14 23.65 -4.96
N PRO A 237 -16.09 24.92 -4.49
CA PRO A 237 -16.27 25.20 -3.08
C PRO A 237 -17.54 24.47 -2.62
N ARG A 238 -17.34 23.45 -1.76
CA ARG A 238 -18.47 22.79 -1.11
C ARG A 238 -19.26 23.92 -0.50
N PRO A 239 -20.57 24.09 -0.83
CA PRO A 239 -21.36 25.09 -0.18
C PRO A 239 -21.20 24.82 1.31
N VAL A 240 -20.60 25.78 2.01
CA VAL A 240 -20.52 25.75 3.47
C VAL A 240 -21.98 25.50 3.88
N PRO A 241 -22.28 24.43 4.64
CA PRO A 241 -23.65 24.20 5.06
C PRO A 241 -24.04 25.47 5.81
N THR A 242 -24.81 26.31 5.15
CA THR A 242 -25.47 27.45 5.80
C THR A 242 -26.20 26.81 6.95
N CYS A 243 -25.81 27.18 8.17
CA CYS A 243 -26.45 26.75 9.40
C CYS A 243 -27.93 27.09 9.24
N GLY A 244 -28.68 26.13 8.70
CA GLY A 244 -30.10 26.25 8.47
C GLY A 244 -30.72 26.54 9.83
N ARG A 245 -31.36 27.70 9.94
CA ARG A 245 -32.18 28.09 11.07
C ARG A 245 -32.95 26.86 11.55
N VAL A 246 -32.56 26.31 12.71
CA VAL A 246 -33.28 25.20 13.35
C VAL A 246 -34.70 25.69 13.60
N VAL A 247 -35.62 25.30 12.72
CA VAL A 247 -37.04 25.46 12.96
C VAL A 247 -37.37 24.52 14.10
N ARG A 248 -37.43 25.08 15.33
CA ARG A 248 -37.94 24.37 16.51
C ARG A 248 -39.38 23.97 16.21
N ASN A 249 -39.55 22.68 15.97
CA ASN A 249 -40.92 22.11 15.94
C ASN A 249 -41.39 21.97 17.38
N PRO A 250 -42.47 22.70 17.81
CA PRO A 250 -42.90 22.79 19.21
C PRO A 250 -43.64 21.53 19.72
N ARG A 251 -43.63 20.39 18.97
CA ARG A 251 -44.46 19.23 19.29
C ARG A 251 -43.72 17.95 19.68
N THR A 252 -42.42 17.97 19.92
CA THR A 252 -41.67 16.78 20.43
C THR A 252 -40.69 17.17 21.52
N ALA A 253 -41.26 17.62 22.68
CA ALA A 253 -40.52 17.72 23.93
C ALA A 253 -40.52 16.33 24.60
N MET A 254 -39.54 15.50 24.36
CA MET A 254 -39.21 14.37 25.25
C MET A 254 -38.39 14.90 26.44
N PRO A 255 -38.73 14.54 27.68
CA PRO A 255 -37.98 14.97 28.85
C PRO A 255 -36.64 14.25 28.90
N VAL A 256 -35.56 15.00 28.90
CA VAL A 256 -34.21 14.48 29.20
C VAL A 256 -34.09 14.18 30.69
N PRO A 257 -33.58 13.00 31.10
CA PRO A 257 -33.38 12.71 32.52
C PRO A 257 -32.23 13.58 33.07
N PHE A 258 -32.57 14.30 34.14
CA PHE A 258 -31.67 15.16 34.89
C PHE A 258 -30.75 14.29 35.76
N TRP A 259 -29.48 14.13 35.38
CA TRP A 259 -28.46 13.50 36.23
C TRP A 259 -27.96 14.55 37.23
N SER A 260 -28.39 14.42 38.49
CA SER A 260 -27.82 15.16 39.62
C SER A 260 -26.45 14.61 39.98
N VAL A 261 -25.38 15.38 39.73
CA VAL A 261 -24.05 15.11 40.23
C VAL A 261 -24.00 15.48 41.72
N SER A 262 -24.08 14.47 42.58
CA SER A 262 -23.81 14.57 43.99
C SER A 262 -22.35 14.86 44.23
N ARG A 263 -22.00 16.05 44.74
CA ARG A 263 -20.65 16.35 45.25
C ARG A 263 -20.49 15.66 46.62
N SER A 264 -19.72 14.60 46.69
CA SER A 264 -19.21 14.08 47.97
C SER A 264 -18.07 14.97 48.46
N ARG A 265 -18.28 15.60 49.63
CA ARG A 265 -17.26 16.29 50.43
C ARG A 265 -16.29 15.23 51.01
N PHE A 266 -15.01 15.45 50.86
CA PHE A 266 -13.97 14.79 51.65
C PHE A 266 -13.91 15.44 53.05
N PRO A 267 -13.84 14.67 54.17
CA PRO A 267 -13.46 15.21 55.47
C PRO A 267 -11.95 15.29 55.59
N SER A 268 -11.52 16.27 56.36
CA SER A 268 -10.19 16.64 56.80
C SER A 268 -9.39 15.52 57.47
#